data_53d11ef50f04295b241abc3836f4c141
#
_entry.id   53d11ef50f04295b241abc3836f4c141
#
_cell.length_a   1.000
_cell.length_b   1.000
_cell.length_c   1.000
_cell.angle_alpha   90.00
_cell.angle_beta   90.00
_cell.angle_gamma   90.00
#
_symmetry.space_group_name_H-M   'P 1'
#
loop_
_entity.id
_entity.type
_entity.pdbx_description
1 polymer ?
#
loop_
_entity_poly.entity_id
_entity_poly.type
_entity_poly.pdbx_seq_one_letter_code
_entity_poly.pdbx_strand_id
1 'polypeptide(L)'
;MRRFFSILLITLLVRYFAVPSQAAADPIRQEQESVKALTNQEIVTLVRSGLTPEVIAAQLLRAGCACDISVSELQRLKAEGVANEILLAMINASKGVSGERILVIPRGTVVEVETAYRVSSQEIRDGEAISFKVVNPVRVGENTVIAVGAIATGRVVLATRGGHFGRAGRLAWTMETVSAVDDSRVPIQAAGRVVGDSKGAKVATQAVITGALLWPIAPIALLHGFKRGENAYLAQGRRYEVTVSADTTVRLSGVR
;
A
#
# COMPACT_ATOMS: atom_id res chain seq x y z
N MET A 1 -31.80 35.01 -66.94
CA MET A 1 -30.77 35.90 -66.33
C MET A 1 -31.04 36.32 -64.89
N ARG A 2 -32.00 35.76 -64.17
CA ARG A 2 -32.32 36.14 -62.72
C ARG A 2 -31.74 35.22 -61.65
N ARG A 3 -31.14 34.10 -62.01
CA ARG A 3 -30.64 33.11 -61.05
C ARG A 3 -29.14 33.18 -60.77
N PHE A 4 -28.36 33.90 -61.58
CA PHE A 4 -26.91 34.08 -61.40
C PHE A 4 -26.53 35.23 -60.47
N PHE A 5 -27.42 36.20 -60.27
CA PHE A 5 -27.18 37.35 -59.42
C PHE A 5 -27.34 37.03 -57.92
N SER A 6 -28.12 35.99 -57.58
CA SER A 6 -28.37 35.62 -56.19
C SER A 6 -27.26 34.85 -55.56
N ILE A 7 -26.44 34.13 -56.36
CA ILE A 7 -25.33 33.33 -55.87
C ILE A 7 -24.10 34.19 -55.62
N LEU A 8 -23.91 35.28 -56.45
CA LEU A 8 -22.77 36.20 -56.26
C LEU A 8 -22.91 37.07 -55.01
N LEU A 9 -24.15 37.36 -54.55
CA LEU A 9 -24.39 38.19 -53.36
C LEU A 9 -24.18 37.41 -52.09
N ILE A 10 -24.45 36.09 -52.08
CA ILE A 10 -24.28 35.22 -50.93
C ILE A 10 -22.79 34.93 -50.68
N THR A 11 -22.00 34.81 -51.73
CA THR A 11 -20.53 34.61 -51.59
C THR A 11 -19.81 35.84 -51.10
N LEU A 12 -20.32 37.04 -51.33
CA LEU A 12 -19.73 38.27 -50.83
C LEU A 12 -20.03 38.54 -49.35
N LEU A 13 -21.19 38.08 -48.85
CA LEU A 13 -21.61 38.23 -47.45
C LEU A 13 -20.87 37.28 -46.50
N VAL A 14 -20.43 36.08 -46.95
CA VAL A 14 -19.69 35.11 -46.15
C VAL A 14 -18.23 35.53 -45.92
N ARG A 15 -17.65 36.39 -46.76
CA ARG A 15 -16.29 36.86 -46.56
C ARG A 15 -16.14 38.02 -45.57
N TYR A 16 -17.21 38.65 -45.14
CA TYR A 16 -17.15 39.81 -44.22
C TYR A 16 -17.31 39.46 -42.75
N PHE A 17 -17.60 38.18 -42.39
CA PHE A 17 -17.74 37.74 -41.02
C PHE A 17 -16.61 36.86 -40.50
N ALA A 18 -15.52 36.72 -41.24
CA ALA A 18 -14.30 36.10 -40.72
C ALA A 18 -13.41 37.17 -40.10
N VAL A 19 -13.83 37.73 -38.96
CA VAL A 19 -12.93 38.41 -38.03
C VAL A 19 -12.22 37.31 -37.24
N PRO A 20 -10.91 37.13 -37.39
CA PRO A 20 -10.18 36.30 -36.45
C PRO A 20 -10.20 37.01 -35.08
N SER A 21 -11.08 36.57 -34.18
CA SER A 21 -10.98 36.90 -32.78
C SER A 21 -9.73 36.17 -32.24
N GLN A 22 -8.59 36.79 -32.47
CA GLN A 22 -7.40 36.52 -31.66
C GLN A 22 -7.59 37.25 -30.33
N ALA A 23 -8.48 36.72 -29.49
CA ALA A 23 -8.34 36.85 -28.07
C ALA A 23 -7.19 35.92 -27.71
N ALA A 24 -5.97 36.42 -27.79
CA ALA A 24 -4.85 35.90 -27.07
C ALA A 24 -5.23 36.01 -25.56
N ALA A 25 -5.87 34.97 -25.06
CA ALA A 25 -5.79 34.66 -23.64
C ALA A 25 -4.35 34.25 -23.43
N ASP A 26 -3.49 35.19 -23.07
CA ASP A 26 -2.26 34.87 -22.37
C ASP A 26 -2.67 33.97 -21.20
N PRO A 27 -2.29 32.68 -21.14
CA PRO A 27 -2.31 31.99 -19.90
C PRO A 27 -1.35 32.79 -19.02
N ILE A 28 -1.86 33.41 -17.98
CA ILE A 28 -1.06 33.84 -16.84
C ILE A 28 -0.33 32.57 -16.42
N ARG A 29 0.83 32.37 -17.01
CA ARG A 29 1.84 31.45 -16.54
C ARG A 29 2.23 32.05 -15.21
N GLN A 30 1.51 31.67 -14.16
CA GLN A 30 2.01 31.75 -12.82
C GLN A 30 3.27 30.88 -12.85
N GLU A 31 4.37 31.54 -13.14
CA GLU A 31 5.70 31.07 -12.83
C GLU A 31 5.64 30.82 -11.33
N GLN A 32 5.27 29.59 -10.96
CA GLN A 32 5.52 29.09 -9.63
C GLN A 32 7.04 29.15 -9.54
N GLU A 33 7.51 30.27 -9.02
CA GLU A 33 8.87 30.43 -8.54
C GLU A 33 9.06 29.28 -7.55
N SER A 34 9.66 28.20 -8.02
CA SER A 34 10.02 27.08 -7.18
C SER A 34 10.99 27.66 -6.16
N VAL A 35 10.49 27.90 -4.95
CA VAL A 35 11.27 28.45 -3.85
C VAL A 35 12.41 27.48 -3.64
N LYS A 36 13.58 27.83 -4.19
CA LYS A 36 14.78 27.01 -4.10
C LYS A 36 15.22 26.94 -2.62
N ALA A 37 15.38 25.73 -2.11
CA ALA A 37 15.88 25.51 -0.76
C ALA A 37 17.29 26.15 -0.59
N LEU A 38 17.49 26.84 0.53
CA LEU A 38 18.75 27.53 0.84
C LEU A 38 19.87 26.55 1.16
N THR A 39 21.06 26.85 0.69
CA THR A 39 22.29 26.08 0.98
C THR A 39 23.12 26.74 2.08
N ASN A 40 24.08 26.02 2.69
CA ASN A 40 24.97 26.56 3.72
C ASN A 40 25.71 27.83 3.23
N GLN A 41 26.16 27.84 1.97
CA GLN A 41 26.86 29.00 1.41
C GLN A 41 25.95 30.23 1.24
N GLU A 42 24.73 30.03 0.80
CA GLU A 42 23.74 31.11 0.68
C GLU A 42 23.42 31.71 2.05
N ILE A 43 23.32 30.89 3.10
CA ILE A 43 23.08 31.34 4.49
C ILE A 43 24.24 32.21 4.97
N VAL A 44 25.48 31.79 4.78
CA VAL A 44 26.67 32.59 5.15
C VAL A 44 26.68 33.91 4.38
N THR A 45 26.30 33.90 3.11
CA THR A 45 26.20 35.13 2.31
C THR A 45 25.13 36.08 2.87
N LEU A 46 23.96 35.56 3.27
CA LEU A 46 22.89 36.37 3.89
C LEU A 46 23.34 36.96 5.24
N VAL A 47 24.06 36.19 6.05
CA VAL A 47 24.65 36.70 7.32
C VAL A 47 25.64 37.82 7.03
N ARG A 48 26.52 37.67 6.04
CA ARG A 48 27.53 38.66 5.69
C ARG A 48 26.91 39.92 5.06
N SER A 49 25.73 39.81 4.44
CA SER A 49 25.01 40.97 3.91
C SER A 49 24.30 41.81 4.98
N GLY A 50 24.39 41.39 6.27
CA GLY A 50 23.85 42.16 7.41
C GLY A 50 22.35 41.94 7.65
N LEU A 51 21.72 40.89 7.08
CA LEU A 51 20.35 40.54 7.42
C LEU A 51 20.26 40.07 8.86
N THR A 52 19.16 40.43 9.54
CA THR A 52 18.94 40.01 10.92
C THR A 52 18.67 38.51 11.01
N PRO A 53 19.08 37.84 12.11
CA PRO A 53 18.89 36.39 12.29
C PRO A 53 17.43 35.95 12.11
N GLU A 54 16.47 36.78 12.56
CA GLU A 54 15.05 36.48 12.48
C GLU A 54 14.55 36.42 11.03
N VAL A 55 15.04 37.32 10.17
CA VAL A 55 14.67 37.35 8.74
C VAL A 55 15.22 36.12 8.02
N ILE A 56 16.47 35.74 8.32
CA ILE A 56 17.10 34.54 7.74
C ILE A 56 16.37 33.29 8.23
N ALA A 57 16.02 33.20 9.51
CA ALA A 57 15.25 32.08 10.05
C ALA A 57 13.85 31.97 9.41
N ALA A 58 13.16 33.10 9.23
CA ALA A 58 11.86 33.10 8.53
C ALA A 58 11.97 32.64 7.07
N GLN A 59 13.03 33.04 6.37
CA GLN A 59 13.29 32.62 5.01
C GLN A 59 13.61 31.11 4.93
N LEU A 60 14.37 30.57 5.88
CA LEU A 60 14.66 29.15 6.00
C LEU A 60 13.39 28.32 6.21
N LEU A 61 12.48 28.79 7.08
CA LEU A 61 11.20 28.13 7.32
C LEU A 61 10.28 28.14 6.09
N ARG A 62 10.37 29.18 5.26
CA ARG A 62 9.57 29.32 4.04
C ARG A 62 10.14 28.53 2.86
N ALA A 63 11.45 28.65 2.63
CA ALA A 63 12.12 28.09 1.46
C ALA A 63 12.61 26.66 1.69
N GLY A 64 12.73 26.23 2.95
CA GLY A 64 13.42 25.01 3.34
C GLY A 64 14.94 25.16 3.28
N CYS A 65 15.65 24.17 3.79
CA CYS A 65 17.10 24.12 3.83
C CYS A 65 17.65 22.84 3.21
N ALA A 66 18.38 22.96 2.11
CA ALA A 66 19.22 21.91 1.56
C ALA A 66 20.62 21.98 2.21
N CYS A 67 20.65 21.98 3.56
CA CYS A 67 21.81 22.27 4.37
C CYS A 67 22.45 20.99 4.90
N ASP A 68 23.79 20.99 4.95
CA ASP A 68 24.51 20.03 5.76
C ASP A 68 24.46 20.46 7.23
N ILE A 69 23.81 19.65 8.06
CA ILE A 69 23.64 19.84 9.50
C ILE A 69 24.56 18.92 10.33
N SER A 70 25.62 18.37 9.72
CA SER A 70 26.62 17.60 10.46
C SER A 70 27.28 18.46 11.56
N VAL A 71 27.68 17.83 12.65
CA VAL A 71 28.27 18.54 13.80
C VAL A 71 29.48 19.38 13.39
N SER A 72 30.33 18.84 12.51
CA SER A 72 31.49 19.55 11.96
C SER A 72 31.10 20.79 11.18
N GLU A 73 30.06 20.71 10.35
CA GLU A 73 29.61 21.82 9.54
C GLU A 73 28.93 22.91 10.39
N LEU A 74 28.13 22.51 11.38
CA LEU A 74 27.51 23.45 12.33
C LEU A 74 28.59 24.20 13.15
N GLN A 75 29.68 23.53 13.55
CA GLN A 75 30.81 24.18 14.21
C GLN A 75 31.51 25.18 13.28
N ARG A 76 31.70 24.83 12.00
CA ARG A 76 32.28 25.72 11.00
C ARG A 76 31.41 26.97 10.79
N LEU A 77 30.10 26.79 10.59
CA LEU A 77 29.17 27.90 10.43
C LEU A 77 29.15 28.83 11.66
N LYS A 78 29.25 28.25 12.87
CA LYS A 78 29.34 29.04 14.08
C LYS A 78 30.63 29.86 14.13
N ALA A 79 31.77 29.29 13.72
CA ALA A 79 33.05 29.99 13.62
C ALA A 79 33.01 31.13 12.57
N GLU A 80 32.19 30.98 11.51
CA GLU A 80 31.95 32.02 10.50
C GLU A 80 30.95 33.12 10.94
N GLY A 81 30.49 33.08 12.20
CA GLY A 81 29.63 34.11 12.78
C GLY A 81 28.14 33.89 12.61
N VAL A 82 27.71 32.70 12.23
CA VAL A 82 26.26 32.37 12.12
C VAL A 82 25.66 32.30 13.54
N ALA A 83 24.59 33.05 13.78
CA ALA A 83 23.92 33.09 15.07
C ALA A 83 23.23 31.73 15.41
N ASN A 84 23.16 31.42 16.71
CA ASN A 84 22.54 30.14 17.17
C ASN A 84 21.08 29.99 16.69
N GLU A 85 20.33 31.10 16.57
CA GLU A 85 18.97 31.10 16.08
C GLU A 85 18.84 30.59 14.65
N ILE A 86 19.81 30.99 13.78
CA ILE A 86 19.88 30.52 12.39
C ILE A 86 20.26 29.03 12.37
N LEU A 87 21.18 28.57 13.20
CA LEU A 87 21.55 27.15 13.30
C LEU A 87 20.37 26.29 13.74
N LEU A 88 19.58 26.74 14.70
CA LEU A 88 18.35 26.09 15.13
C LEU A 88 17.31 26.07 14.00
N ALA A 89 17.14 27.20 13.29
CA ALA A 89 16.24 27.26 12.14
C ALA A 89 16.66 26.32 11.01
N MET A 90 17.99 26.19 10.74
CA MET A 90 18.53 25.22 9.78
C MET A 90 18.19 23.78 10.17
N ILE A 91 18.37 23.38 11.43
CA ILE A 91 18.03 22.05 11.94
C ILE A 91 16.53 21.79 11.81
N ASN A 92 15.70 22.77 12.10
CA ASN A 92 14.25 22.63 11.98
C ASN A 92 13.78 22.61 10.51
N ALA A 93 14.36 23.47 9.66
CA ALA A 93 14.06 23.53 8.25
C ALA A 93 14.58 22.28 7.49
N SER A 94 15.71 21.70 7.89
CA SER A 94 16.23 20.45 7.31
C SER A 94 15.36 19.25 7.67
N LYS A 95 14.75 19.22 8.85
CA LYS A 95 13.72 18.22 9.20
C LYS A 95 12.48 18.34 8.32
N GLY A 96 12.13 19.57 7.88
CA GLY A 96 11.04 19.81 6.93
C GLY A 96 11.39 19.52 5.47
N VAL A 97 12.68 19.57 5.11
CA VAL A 97 13.19 19.24 3.75
C VAL A 97 13.59 17.77 3.61
N SER A 98 13.59 17.00 4.69
CA SER A 98 13.45 15.53 4.60
C SER A 98 12.08 15.28 3.97
N GLY A 99 12.00 15.49 2.66
CA GLY A 99 10.77 15.58 1.90
C GLY A 99 9.93 14.34 2.17
N GLU A 100 8.98 14.50 3.08
CA GLU A 100 7.89 13.55 3.24
C GLU A 100 7.18 13.46 1.90
N ARG A 101 7.57 12.45 1.11
CA ARG A 101 6.92 12.18 -0.16
C ARG A 101 5.67 11.36 0.12
N ILE A 102 4.53 11.96 -0.17
CA ILE A 102 3.26 11.25 -0.12
C ILE A 102 3.11 10.51 -1.45
N LEU A 103 3.08 9.19 -1.39
CA LEU A 103 2.80 8.33 -2.52
C LEU A 103 1.42 7.68 -2.34
N VAL A 104 0.72 7.48 -3.44
CA VAL A 104 -0.56 6.77 -3.45
C VAL A 104 -0.35 5.38 -4.01
N ILE A 105 -0.73 4.36 -3.25
CA ILE A 105 -0.85 2.98 -3.74
C ILE A 105 -2.23 2.88 -4.38
N PRO A 106 -2.33 2.64 -5.69
CA PRO A 106 -3.62 2.55 -6.36
C PRO A 106 -4.40 1.32 -5.92
N ARG A 107 -5.71 1.44 -5.85
CA ARG A 107 -6.61 0.29 -5.76
C ARG A 107 -6.32 -0.69 -6.90
N GLY A 108 -6.40 -2.00 -6.58
CA GLY A 108 -6.10 -3.06 -7.56
C GLY A 108 -4.62 -3.42 -7.66
N THR A 109 -3.72 -2.71 -6.93
CA THR A 109 -2.31 -3.12 -6.84
C THR A 109 -2.22 -4.53 -6.28
N VAL A 110 -1.51 -5.41 -6.98
CA VAL A 110 -1.31 -6.81 -6.56
C VAL A 110 -0.15 -6.89 -5.58
N VAL A 111 -0.36 -7.61 -4.50
CA VAL A 111 0.63 -7.91 -3.46
C VAL A 111 0.75 -9.42 -3.32
N GLU A 112 1.94 -9.98 -3.44
CA GLU A 112 2.19 -11.40 -3.20
C GLU A 112 2.55 -11.60 -1.72
N VAL A 113 1.80 -12.47 -1.05
CA VAL A 113 2.01 -12.80 0.36
C VAL A 113 2.13 -14.30 0.57
N GLU A 114 2.84 -14.71 1.60
CA GLU A 114 2.93 -16.10 2.02
C GLU A 114 2.51 -16.28 3.47
N THR A 115 2.02 -17.47 3.81
CA THR A 115 1.63 -17.81 5.18
C THR A 115 2.86 -17.80 6.08
N ALA A 116 2.83 -16.99 7.14
CA ALA A 116 3.97 -16.83 8.05
C ALA A 116 4.28 -18.09 8.89
N TYR A 117 3.25 -18.85 9.25
CA TYR A 117 3.35 -20.08 10.04
C TYR A 117 2.22 -21.05 9.67
N ARG A 118 2.34 -22.31 10.10
CA ARG A 118 1.28 -23.30 9.90
C ARG A 118 0.07 -22.99 10.78
N VAL A 119 -1.11 -22.97 10.17
CA VAL A 119 -2.39 -22.76 10.87
C VAL A 119 -3.25 -24.01 10.73
N SER A 120 -3.79 -24.50 11.83
CA SER A 120 -4.63 -25.72 11.86
C SER A 120 -6.04 -25.38 12.35
N SER A 121 -7.07 -25.94 11.69
CA SER A 121 -8.47 -25.82 12.13
C SER A 121 -8.73 -26.48 13.50
N GLN A 122 -7.77 -27.22 14.04
CA GLN A 122 -7.83 -27.81 15.38
C GLN A 122 -7.45 -26.81 16.48
N GLU A 123 -6.54 -25.87 16.15
CA GLU A 123 -5.89 -24.99 17.12
C GLU A 123 -6.51 -23.60 17.11
N ILE A 124 -6.86 -23.11 15.91
CA ILE A 124 -7.38 -21.75 15.71
C ILE A 124 -8.91 -21.72 15.84
N ARG A 125 -9.45 -20.56 16.20
CA ARG A 125 -10.89 -20.30 16.34
C ARG A 125 -11.38 -19.27 15.33
N ASP A 126 -12.70 -19.24 15.15
CA ASP A 126 -13.35 -18.19 14.38
C ASP A 126 -13.04 -16.80 14.98
N GLY A 127 -12.73 -15.82 14.13
CA GLY A 127 -12.36 -14.48 14.52
C GLY A 127 -10.89 -14.27 14.90
N GLU A 128 -10.09 -15.33 15.06
CA GLU A 128 -8.66 -15.18 15.36
C GLU A 128 -7.88 -14.62 14.17
N ALA A 129 -6.85 -13.82 14.48
CA ALA A 129 -5.97 -13.23 13.48
C ALA A 129 -4.94 -14.26 12.99
N ILE A 130 -4.64 -14.21 11.70
CA ILE A 130 -3.54 -14.96 11.08
C ILE A 130 -2.63 -13.99 10.35
N SER A 131 -1.32 -14.29 10.36
CA SER A 131 -0.31 -13.43 9.75
C SER A 131 0.26 -14.06 8.51
N PHE A 132 0.49 -13.19 7.53
CA PHE A 132 1.18 -13.48 6.28
C PHE A 132 2.37 -12.55 6.14
N LYS A 133 3.33 -12.88 5.30
CA LYS A 133 4.49 -12.06 4.98
C LYS A 133 4.48 -11.71 3.51
N VAL A 134 4.83 -10.49 3.19
CA VAL A 134 4.99 -10.04 1.80
C VAL A 134 6.25 -10.69 1.21
N VAL A 135 6.10 -11.31 0.05
CA VAL A 135 7.18 -12.03 -0.65
C VAL A 135 7.97 -11.07 -1.54
N ASN A 136 7.26 -10.25 -2.32
CA ASN A 136 7.86 -9.30 -3.26
C ASN A 136 7.54 -7.86 -2.86
N PRO A 137 8.50 -6.92 -2.98
CA PRO A 137 8.28 -5.54 -2.62
C PRO A 137 7.28 -4.90 -3.60
N VAL A 138 6.35 -4.10 -3.09
CA VAL A 138 5.48 -3.26 -3.93
C VAL A 138 6.13 -1.89 -4.08
N ARG A 139 6.21 -1.42 -5.33
CA ARG A 139 6.81 -0.13 -5.67
C ARG A 139 5.81 0.77 -6.39
N VAL A 140 5.91 2.06 -6.09
CA VAL A 140 5.22 3.12 -6.85
C VAL A 140 6.32 4.02 -7.44
N GLY A 141 6.49 3.96 -8.77
CA GLY A 141 7.67 4.47 -9.45
C GLY A 141 8.94 3.76 -8.97
N GLU A 142 9.93 4.51 -8.53
CA GLU A 142 11.20 3.97 -8.00
C GLU A 142 11.15 3.68 -6.49
N ASN A 143 10.09 4.08 -5.79
CA ASN A 143 10.01 4.00 -4.34
C ASN A 143 9.30 2.73 -3.90
N THR A 144 9.89 2.01 -2.95
CA THR A 144 9.25 0.87 -2.27
C THR A 144 8.24 1.40 -1.26
N VAL A 145 6.98 1.02 -1.40
CA VAL A 145 5.86 1.40 -0.51
C VAL A 145 5.44 0.28 0.43
N ILE A 146 5.65 -0.98 0.02
CA ILE A 146 5.49 -2.15 0.90
C ILE A 146 6.77 -2.97 0.77
N ALA A 147 7.45 -3.18 1.88
CA ALA A 147 8.72 -3.91 1.90
C ALA A 147 8.52 -5.43 1.86
N VAL A 148 9.56 -6.15 1.43
CA VAL A 148 9.63 -7.61 1.61
C VAL A 148 9.59 -7.94 3.11
N GLY A 149 8.85 -8.96 3.49
CA GLY A 149 8.69 -9.36 4.90
C GLY A 149 7.67 -8.51 5.67
N ALA A 150 7.08 -7.47 5.06
CA ALA A 150 5.99 -6.72 5.69
C ALA A 150 4.85 -7.66 6.10
N ILE A 151 4.20 -7.36 7.22
CA ILE A 151 3.16 -8.22 7.77
C ILE A 151 1.82 -7.86 7.15
N ALA A 152 1.16 -8.88 6.56
CA ALA A 152 -0.25 -8.79 6.21
C ALA A 152 -1.06 -9.58 7.25
N THR A 153 -2.17 -8.98 7.68
CA THR A 153 -3.06 -9.55 8.69
C THR A 153 -4.34 -10.02 8.02
N GLY A 154 -4.73 -11.23 8.33
CA GLY A 154 -6.01 -11.79 7.97
C GLY A 154 -6.78 -12.25 9.20
N ARG A 155 -8.05 -12.62 9.00
CA ARG A 155 -8.95 -13.11 10.03
C ARG A 155 -9.58 -14.43 9.62
N VAL A 156 -9.64 -15.35 10.56
CA VAL A 156 -10.35 -16.63 10.38
C VAL A 156 -11.85 -16.36 10.38
N VAL A 157 -12.53 -16.78 9.33
CA VAL A 157 -13.98 -16.67 9.18
C VAL A 157 -14.66 -17.98 9.66
N LEU A 158 -13.99 -19.11 9.43
CA LEU A 158 -14.51 -20.42 9.81
C LEU A 158 -13.36 -21.36 10.14
N ALA A 159 -13.39 -21.95 11.32
CA ALA A 159 -12.49 -23.04 11.73
C ALA A 159 -13.33 -24.20 12.30
N THR A 160 -13.41 -25.29 11.56
CA THR A 160 -14.12 -26.49 11.97
C THR A 160 -13.15 -27.67 12.03
N ARG A 161 -13.06 -28.33 13.18
CA ARG A 161 -12.24 -29.53 13.38
C ARG A 161 -12.75 -30.71 12.59
N GLY A 162 -11.86 -31.62 12.23
CA GLY A 162 -12.25 -32.94 11.73
C GLY A 162 -13.11 -33.69 12.73
N GLY A 163 -14.25 -34.20 12.29
CA GLY A 163 -15.25 -34.86 13.16
C GLY A 163 -15.33 -36.36 12.97
N HIS A 164 -16.19 -36.98 13.74
CA HIS A 164 -16.55 -38.38 13.62
C HIS A 164 -17.14 -38.71 12.24
N PHE A 165 -17.21 -39.98 11.91
CA PHE A 165 -17.65 -40.47 10.60
C PHE A 165 -16.89 -39.89 9.43
N GLY A 166 -15.59 -39.58 9.61
CA GLY A 166 -14.72 -39.08 8.56
C GLY A 166 -15.03 -37.67 8.06
N ARG A 167 -15.76 -36.85 8.84
CA ARG A 167 -16.02 -35.43 8.48
C ARG A 167 -14.73 -34.63 8.43
N ALA A 168 -14.42 -34.07 7.27
CA ALA A 168 -13.25 -33.22 7.08
C ALA A 168 -13.34 -31.90 7.86
N GLY A 169 -12.21 -31.47 8.44
CA GLY A 169 -12.04 -30.12 8.97
C GLY A 169 -12.13 -29.06 7.89
N ARG A 170 -12.46 -27.84 8.25
CA ARG A 170 -12.58 -26.69 7.34
C ARG A 170 -11.89 -25.48 7.96
N LEU A 171 -11.21 -24.73 7.13
CA LEU A 171 -10.59 -23.46 7.51
C LEU A 171 -10.83 -22.46 6.37
N ALA A 172 -11.48 -21.35 6.70
CA ALA A 172 -11.67 -20.23 5.78
C ALA A 172 -11.19 -18.95 6.47
N TRP A 173 -10.62 -18.04 5.67
CA TRP A 173 -10.09 -16.77 6.16
C TRP A 173 -10.27 -15.67 5.12
N THR A 174 -10.20 -14.42 5.60
CA THR A 174 -10.11 -13.22 4.76
C THR A 174 -8.85 -12.47 5.13
N MET A 175 -8.28 -11.71 4.19
CA MET A 175 -7.19 -10.78 4.45
C MET A 175 -7.75 -9.38 4.57
N GLU A 176 -7.21 -8.60 5.52
CA GLU A 176 -7.75 -7.28 5.87
C GLU A 176 -6.78 -6.16 5.54
N THR A 177 -5.53 -6.26 5.99
CA THR A 177 -4.54 -5.18 5.86
C THR A 177 -3.13 -5.72 5.65
N VAL A 178 -2.26 -4.88 5.05
CA VAL A 178 -0.80 -5.08 5.01
C VAL A 178 -0.11 -3.81 5.49
N SER A 179 0.99 -3.95 6.21
CA SER A 179 1.80 -2.82 6.69
C SER A 179 2.63 -2.23 5.56
N ALA A 180 2.58 -0.92 5.38
CA ALA A 180 3.47 -0.18 4.49
C ALA A 180 4.77 0.21 5.21
N VAL A 181 5.68 0.87 4.49
CA VAL A 181 7.00 1.28 5.01
C VAL A 181 6.94 2.39 6.06
N ASP A 182 5.83 3.09 6.16
CA ASP A 182 5.52 4.12 7.17
C ASP A 182 4.66 3.60 8.32
N ASP A 183 4.54 2.26 8.46
CA ASP A 183 3.67 1.55 9.39
C ASP A 183 2.16 1.82 9.18
N SER A 184 1.78 2.52 8.12
CA SER A 184 0.37 2.67 7.75
C SER A 184 -0.23 1.33 7.33
N ARG A 185 -1.53 1.16 7.57
CA ARG A 185 -2.26 -0.05 7.21
C ARG A 185 -2.92 0.13 5.86
N VAL A 186 -2.42 -0.57 4.86
CA VAL A 186 -2.99 -0.60 3.50
C VAL A 186 -4.10 -1.66 3.49
N PRO A 187 -5.34 -1.31 3.18
CA PRO A 187 -6.43 -2.27 3.12
C PRO A 187 -6.28 -3.18 1.90
N ILE A 188 -6.32 -4.49 2.13
CA ILE A 188 -6.23 -5.52 1.09
C ILE A 188 -7.47 -6.40 1.13
N GLN A 189 -7.76 -7.05 0.01
CA GLN A 189 -8.87 -7.97 -0.09
C GLN A 189 -8.42 -9.28 -0.74
N ALA A 190 -8.60 -10.36 0.02
CA ALA A 190 -8.54 -11.72 -0.49
C ALA A 190 -9.30 -12.63 0.48
N ALA A 191 -9.77 -13.75 -0.02
CA ALA A 191 -10.38 -14.79 0.78
C ALA A 191 -9.81 -16.14 0.36
N GLY A 192 -9.65 -17.03 1.33
CA GLY A 192 -9.16 -18.37 1.07
C GLY A 192 -9.94 -19.41 1.86
N ARG A 193 -9.91 -20.64 1.36
CA ARG A 193 -10.53 -21.81 2.02
C ARG A 193 -9.67 -23.04 1.81
N VAL A 194 -9.53 -23.81 2.88
CA VAL A 194 -8.92 -25.14 2.86
C VAL A 194 -9.84 -26.12 3.55
N VAL A 195 -9.93 -27.31 2.99
CA VAL A 195 -10.70 -28.44 3.55
C VAL A 195 -9.71 -29.60 3.76
N GLY A 196 -9.79 -30.24 4.90
CA GLY A 196 -9.01 -31.45 5.19
C GLY A 196 -9.53 -32.66 4.39
N ASP A 197 -8.82 -33.75 4.45
CA ASP A 197 -9.26 -34.99 3.78
C ASP A 197 -10.49 -35.58 4.46
N SER A 198 -11.51 -35.84 3.63
CA SER A 198 -12.72 -36.52 4.07
C SER A 198 -12.55 -38.04 3.96
N LYS A 199 -12.68 -38.71 5.05
CA LYS A 199 -12.70 -40.20 5.11
C LYS A 199 -14.13 -40.74 5.15
N GLY A 200 -15.12 -39.86 5.06
CA GLY A 200 -16.53 -40.23 5.19
C GLY A 200 -17.01 -41.23 4.14
N ALA A 201 -16.63 -41.06 2.90
CA ALA A 201 -16.98 -42.01 1.82
C ALA A 201 -16.34 -43.39 2.06
N LYS A 202 -15.05 -43.44 2.48
CA LYS A 202 -14.38 -44.69 2.80
C LYS A 202 -15.01 -45.38 4.02
N VAL A 203 -15.38 -44.61 5.05
CA VAL A 203 -16.08 -45.16 6.25
C VAL A 203 -17.45 -45.71 5.87
N ALA A 204 -18.23 -44.99 5.05
CA ALA A 204 -19.54 -45.43 4.58
C ALA A 204 -19.44 -46.72 3.76
N THR A 205 -18.49 -46.79 2.80
CA THR A 205 -18.26 -47.99 1.97
C THR A 205 -17.83 -49.16 2.78
N GLN A 206 -16.93 -49.00 3.77
CA GLN A 206 -16.52 -50.08 4.65
C GLN A 206 -17.66 -50.59 5.55
N ALA A 207 -18.47 -49.66 6.06
CA ALA A 207 -19.63 -50.01 6.87
C ALA A 207 -20.66 -50.83 6.08
N VAL A 208 -20.93 -50.45 4.81
CA VAL A 208 -21.87 -51.16 3.93
C VAL A 208 -21.34 -52.56 3.60
N ILE A 209 -20.08 -52.70 3.22
CA ILE A 209 -19.50 -54.00 2.88
C ILE A 209 -19.48 -54.92 4.09
N THR A 210 -19.04 -54.42 5.26
CA THR A 210 -18.97 -55.23 6.49
C THR A 210 -20.37 -55.59 6.97
N GLY A 211 -21.32 -54.67 6.90
CA GLY A 211 -22.71 -54.92 7.32
C GLY A 211 -23.45 -55.93 6.43
N ALA A 212 -23.18 -55.90 5.11
CA ALA A 212 -23.81 -56.82 4.15
C ALA A 212 -23.27 -58.27 4.26
N LEU A 213 -21.97 -58.42 4.56
CA LEU A 213 -21.32 -59.71 4.64
C LEU A 213 -21.42 -60.40 6.01
N LEU A 214 -21.59 -59.62 7.07
CA LEU A 214 -21.50 -60.12 8.47
C LEU A 214 -22.71 -59.65 9.30
N TRP A 215 -23.94 -59.95 8.82
CA TRP A 215 -25.18 -59.60 9.48
C TRP A 215 -25.22 -59.87 10.99
N PRO A 216 -24.68 -60.97 11.51
CA PRO A 216 -24.66 -61.21 12.96
C PRO A 216 -23.73 -60.29 13.75
N ILE A 217 -22.74 -59.68 13.08
CA ILE A 217 -21.70 -58.82 13.67
C ILE A 217 -21.86 -57.36 13.22
N ALA A 218 -23.03 -56.99 12.71
CA ALA A 218 -23.37 -55.64 12.25
C ALA A 218 -22.99 -54.51 13.24
N PRO A 219 -23.08 -54.69 14.58
CA PRO A 219 -22.62 -53.67 15.51
C PRO A 219 -21.15 -53.29 15.41
N ILE A 220 -20.29 -54.20 14.91
CA ILE A 220 -18.85 -53.93 14.72
C ILE A 220 -18.65 -52.94 13.56
N ALA A 221 -19.52 -52.90 12.55
CA ALA A 221 -19.46 -51.93 11.46
C ALA A 221 -19.59 -50.49 11.98
N LEU A 222 -20.27 -50.24 13.11
CA LEU A 222 -20.39 -48.90 13.71
C LEU A 222 -19.08 -48.41 14.30
N LEU A 223 -18.14 -49.30 14.64
CA LEU A 223 -16.82 -48.92 15.12
C LEU A 223 -16.02 -48.11 14.07
N HIS A 224 -16.33 -48.28 12.80
CA HIS A 224 -15.75 -47.48 11.72
C HIS A 224 -16.17 -46.02 11.78
N GLY A 225 -17.29 -45.72 12.44
CA GLY A 225 -17.76 -44.35 12.69
C GLY A 225 -16.86 -43.53 13.64
N PHE A 226 -16.00 -44.22 14.40
CA PHE A 226 -15.01 -43.56 15.28
C PHE A 226 -13.78 -43.00 14.52
N LYS A 227 -13.61 -43.34 13.23
CA LYS A 227 -12.56 -42.74 12.42
C LYS A 227 -12.88 -41.25 12.20
N ARG A 228 -12.00 -40.38 12.71
CA ARG A 228 -12.09 -38.95 12.52
C ARG A 228 -11.58 -38.56 11.13
N GLY A 229 -12.20 -37.59 10.52
CA GLY A 229 -11.67 -36.88 9.35
C GLY A 229 -10.44 -36.04 9.70
N GLU A 230 -9.66 -35.70 8.72
CA GLU A 230 -8.46 -34.89 8.93
C GLU A 230 -8.81 -33.41 9.14
N ASN A 231 -8.03 -32.73 9.98
CA ASN A 231 -8.15 -31.30 10.16
C ASN A 231 -7.69 -30.58 8.90
N ALA A 232 -8.29 -29.42 8.61
CA ALA A 232 -7.78 -28.52 7.61
C ALA A 232 -6.56 -27.77 8.12
N TYR A 233 -5.55 -27.61 7.31
CA TYR A 233 -4.40 -26.80 7.65
C TYR A 233 -3.94 -25.92 6.49
N LEU A 234 -3.43 -24.76 6.85
CA LEU A 234 -2.76 -23.83 5.97
C LEU A 234 -1.26 -24.03 6.19
N ALA A 235 -0.55 -24.50 5.15
CA ALA A 235 0.88 -24.74 5.24
C ALA A 235 1.65 -23.44 5.30
N GLN A 236 2.74 -23.39 6.08
CA GLN A 236 3.69 -22.27 6.07
C GLN A 236 4.30 -22.12 4.69
N GLY A 237 4.56 -20.87 4.26
CA GLY A 237 5.17 -20.54 2.98
C GLY A 237 4.23 -20.69 1.77
N ARG A 238 2.94 -20.98 1.98
CA ARG A 238 1.97 -21.01 0.88
C ARG A 238 1.67 -19.60 0.42
N ARG A 239 1.82 -19.35 -0.88
CA ARG A 239 1.68 -18.04 -1.50
C ARG A 239 0.28 -17.76 -1.97
N TYR A 240 -0.08 -16.48 -1.92
CA TYR A 240 -1.36 -15.93 -2.36
C TYR A 240 -1.14 -14.57 -2.99
N GLU A 241 -1.89 -14.30 -4.03
CA GLU A 241 -2.00 -12.97 -4.60
C GLU A 241 -3.22 -12.26 -3.98
N VAL A 242 -3.00 -11.06 -3.47
CA VAL A 242 -4.02 -10.22 -2.87
C VAL A 242 -4.02 -8.86 -3.55
N THR A 243 -5.15 -8.17 -3.54
CA THR A 243 -5.27 -6.86 -4.18
C THR A 243 -5.58 -5.79 -3.15
N VAL A 244 -5.00 -4.61 -3.34
CA VAL A 244 -5.32 -3.42 -2.55
C VAL A 244 -6.76 -3.01 -2.85
N SER A 245 -7.58 -2.83 -1.81
CA SER A 245 -9.02 -2.61 -1.94
C SER A 245 -9.42 -1.13 -2.10
N ALA A 246 -8.54 -0.21 -1.69
CA ALA A 246 -8.76 1.24 -1.79
C ALA A 246 -7.43 1.97 -2.01
N ASP A 247 -7.48 3.13 -2.69
CA ASP A 247 -6.33 4.01 -2.81
C ASP A 247 -5.83 4.40 -1.43
N THR A 248 -4.55 4.20 -1.17
CA THR A 248 -3.96 4.42 0.15
C THR A 248 -2.71 5.28 0.02
N THR A 249 -2.65 6.34 0.82
CA THR A 249 -1.49 7.23 0.90
C THR A 249 -0.45 6.66 1.86
N VAL A 250 0.79 6.64 1.43
CA VAL A 250 1.96 6.21 2.22
C VAL A 250 2.97 7.35 2.24
N ARG A 251 3.54 7.62 3.40
CA ARG A 251 4.53 8.65 3.61
C ARG A 251 5.92 8.05 3.60
N LEU A 252 6.75 8.52 2.69
CA LEU A 252 8.15 8.17 2.69
C LEU A 252 8.95 9.24 3.40
N SER A 253 9.50 8.92 4.56
CA SER A 253 10.57 9.72 5.13
C SER A 253 11.81 9.52 4.28
N GLY A 254 12.33 10.59 3.70
CA GLY A 254 13.58 10.53 2.93
C GLY A 254 14.73 10.11 3.84
N VAL A 255 14.99 8.81 3.95
CA VAL A 255 16.27 8.29 4.44
C VAL A 255 17.21 8.31 3.25
N ARG A 256 18.29 9.12 3.36
CA ARG A 256 19.46 8.99 2.51
C ARG A 256 20.24 7.72 2.85
#